data_b15cd6b9878e1327bc96dc3b51ce0843
#
_entry.id   b15cd6b9878e1327bc96dc3b51ce0843
#
_cell.length_a   1.000
_cell.length_b   1.000
_cell.length_c   1.000
_cell.angle_alpha   90.00
_cell.angle_beta   90.00
_cell.angle_gamma   90.00
#
_symmetry.space_group_name_H-M   'P 1'
#
loop_
_entity.id
_entity.type
_entity.pdbx_description
1 polymer ?
#
loop_
_entity_poly.entity_id
_entity_poly.type
_entity_poly.pdbx_seq_one_letter_code
_entity_poly.pdbx_strand_id
1 'polypeptide(L)'
;MKPPTPGPLVLIFMGVSGCGKTTVGALFAKKTGAIFFEGDEFHPPENVEKMRRGIPLTDGDRAEWLRTLRQIITRSINRGAFTVMACSALKAAYRNRLQEGDARIQFVHLTGPRALMEDRLKARKNHFMPPTLLDSQLATLEPPANALTFSCEKNPEEIVKALIQALGLGD
;
A
#
# COMPACT_ATOMS: atom_id res chain seq x y z
N MET A 1 16.88 -24.89 -17.16
CA MET A 1 16.36 -24.24 -15.94
C MET A 1 14.91 -23.83 -16.20
N LYS A 2 13.99 -24.36 -15.43
CA LYS A 2 12.57 -23.98 -15.55
C LYS A 2 12.49 -22.51 -15.13
N PRO A 3 11.89 -21.60 -15.93
CA PRO A 3 11.73 -20.25 -15.47
C PRO A 3 10.95 -20.28 -14.14
N PRO A 4 11.32 -19.44 -13.16
CA PRO A 4 10.55 -19.40 -11.93
C PRO A 4 9.09 -19.20 -12.27
N THR A 5 8.23 -19.93 -11.60
CA THR A 5 6.78 -19.72 -11.71
C THR A 5 6.55 -18.23 -11.55
N PRO A 6 5.85 -17.55 -12.47
CA PRO A 6 5.71 -16.12 -12.36
C PRO A 6 5.02 -15.81 -11.03
N GLY A 7 5.78 -15.21 -10.13
CA GLY A 7 5.27 -14.65 -8.90
C GLY A 7 4.30 -13.50 -9.21
N PRO A 8 3.72 -12.87 -8.20
CA PRO A 8 2.87 -11.71 -8.43
C PRO A 8 3.64 -10.63 -9.20
N LEU A 9 2.98 -9.97 -10.15
CA LEU A 9 3.55 -8.86 -10.90
C LEU A 9 3.36 -7.53 -10.18
N VAL A 10 2.34 -7.43 -9.36
CA VAL A 10 2.03 -6.20 -8.61
C VAL A 10 1.86 -6.55 -7.14
N LEU A 11 2.63 -5.88 -6.29
CA LEU A 11 2.46 -5.91 -4.85
C LEU A 11 1.89 -4.58 -4.37
N ILE A 12 0.78 -4.64 -3.65
CA ILE A 12 0.16 -3.46 -3.05
C ILE A 12 0.39 -3.51 -1.55
N PHE A 13 1.23 -2.60 -1.06
CA PHE A 13 1.48 -2.42 0.37
C PHE A 13 0.36 -1.57 0.95
N MET A 14 -0.42 -2.15 1.84
CA MET A 14 -1.61 -1.55 2.40
C MET A 14 -1.53 -1.38 3.92
N GLY A 15 -2.39 -0.56 4.44
CA GLY A 15 -2.53 -0.27 5.86
C GLY A 15 -2.84 1.20 6.12
N VAL A 16 -3.03 1.55 7.38
CA VAL A 16 -3.32 2.92 7.80
C VAL A 16 -2.10 3.83 7.71
N SER A 17 -2.29 5.13 7.76
CA SER A 17 -1.21 6.10 7.82
C SER A 17 -0.26 5.81 8.98
N GLY A 18 1.03 5.95 8.75
CA GLY A 18 2.08 5.69 9.75
C GLY A 18 2.52 4.23 9.87
N CYS A 19 1.91 3.28 9.16
CA CYS A 19 2.32 1.87 9.23
C CYS A 19 3.59 1.54 8.42
N GLY A 20 4.10 2.47 7.61
CA GLY A 20 5.37 2.28 6.90
C GLY A 20 5.26 1.80 5.46
N LYS A 21 4.10 1.90 4.82
CA LYS A 21 3.88 1.46 3.43
C LYS A 21 4.91 1.99 2.45
N THR A 22 5.15 3.29 2.47
CA THR A 22 6.10 3.95 1.56
C THR A 22 7.52 3.50 1.85
N THR A 23 7.93 3.49 3.12
CA THR A 23 9.30 3.12 3.52
C THR A 23 9.62 1.67 3.16
N VAL A 24 8.74 0.74 3.53
CA VAL A 24 8.94 -0.70 3.27
C VAL A 24 8.79 -1.00 1.79
N GLY A 25 7.78 -0.42 1.14
CA GLY A 25 7.52 -0.62 -0.29
C GLY A 25 8.66 -0.11 -1.18
N ALA A 26 9.17 1.09 -0.90
CA ALA A 26 10.30 1.65 -1.64
C ALA A 26 11.59 0.85 -1.43
N LEU A 27 11.84 0.39 -0.20
CA LEU A 27 13.00 -0.45 0.10
C LEU A 27 12.91 -1.81 -0.62
N PHE A 28 11.74 -2.43 -0.61
CA PHE A 28 11.51 -3.68 -1.32
C PHE A 28 11.74 -3.49 -2.84
N ALA A 29 11.18 -2.43 -3.42
CA ALA A 29 11.36 -2.12 -4.83
C ALA A 29 12.84 -1.92 -5.19
N LYS A 30 13.59 -1.20 -4.35
CA LYS A 30 15.02 -0.98 -4.54
C LYS A 30 15.80 -2.30 -4.54
N LYS A 31 15.46 -3.22 -3.63
CA LYS A 31 16.16 -4.51 -3.50
C LYS A 31 15.82 -5.50 -4.61
N THR A 32 14.63 -5.43 -5.15
CA THR A 32 14.14 -6.38 -6.17
C THR A 32 14.18 -5.84 -7.60
N GLY A 33 14.48 -4.56 -7.78
CA GLY A 33 14.42 -3.91 -9.10
C GLY A 33 13.00 -3.60 -9.57
N ALA A 34 11.99 -3.71 -8.71
CA ALA A 34 10.61 -3.36 -9.04
C ALA A 34 10.42 -1.85 -9.21
N ILE A 35 9.40 -1.47 -9.98
CA ILE A 35 9.01 -0.06 -10.13
C ILE A 35 8.11 0.31 -8.94
N PHE A 36 8.43 1.41 -8.27
CA PHE A 36 7.65 1.87 -7.12
C PHE A 36 6.71 3.03 -7.48
N PHE A 37 5.45 2.92 -7.03
CA PHE A 37 4.45 3.98 -7.11
C PHE A 37 3.93 4.32 -5.72
N GLU A 38 3.93 5.62 -5.38
CA GLU A 38 3.26 6.14 -4.19
C GLU A 38 1.80 6.45 -4.54
N GLY A 39 0.87 5.63 -4.06
CA GLY A 39 -0.55 5.77 -4.39
C GLY A 39 -1.16 7.11 -3.98
N ASP A 40 -0.69 7.69 -2.88
CA ASP A 40 -1.19 8.97 -2.39
C ASP A 40 -0.94 10.14 -3.36
N GLU A 41 0.10 10.06 -4.19
CA GLU A 41 0.41 11.09 -5.19
C GLU A 41 -0.65 11.22 -6.30
N PHE A 42 -1.52 10.22 -6.42
CA PHE A 42 -2.54 10.18 -7.47
C PHE A 42 -3.91 10.66 -7.01
N HIS A 43 -4.03 11.16 -5.78
CA HIS A 43 -5.26 11.79 -5.33
C HIS A 43 -5.53 13.09 -6.09
N PRO A 44 -6.80 13.36 -6.51
CA PRO A 44 -7.18 14.67 -7.01
C PRO A 44 -6.89 15.78 -5.98
N PRO A 45 -6.63 17.02 -6.44
CA PRO A 45 -6.36 18.14 -5.53
C PRO A 45 -7.44 18.36 -4.45
N GLU A 46 -8.69 18.11 -4.76
CA GLU A 46 -9.82 18.20 -3.82
C GLU A 46 -9.68 17.22 -2.65
N ASN A 47 -9.21 16.00 -2.95
CA ASN A 47 -8.97 14.99 -1.92
C ASN A 47 -7.80 15.37 -1.02
N VAL A 48 -6.72 15.88 -1.60
CA VAL A 48 -5.55 16.35 -0.85
C VAL A 48 -5.95 17.47 0.10
N GLU A 49 -6.77 18.43 -0.36
CA GLU A 49 -7.24 19.54 0.48
C GLU A 49 -8.14 19.07 1.63
N LYS A 50 -9.06 18.13 1.37
CA LYS A 50 -9.88 17.52 2.43
C LYS A 50 -9.02 16.86 3.49
N MET A 51 -8.05 16.05 3.09
CA MET A 51 -7.15 15.35 4.01
C MET A 51 -6.29 16.31 4.82
N ARG A 52 -5.80 17.39 4.20
CA ARG A 52 -5.05 18.43 4.90
C ARG A 52 -5.88 19.09 6.00
N ARG A 53 -7.18 19.28 5.75
CA ARG A 53 -8.13 19.87 6.70
C ARG A 53 -8.64 18.88 7.73
N GLY A 54 -8.17 17.62 7.73
CA GLY A 54 -8.62 16.58 8.63
C GLY A 54 -10.02 16.04 8.31
N ILE A 55 -10.50 16.23 7.09
CA ILE A 55 -11.80 15.74 6.62
C ILE A 55 -11.61 14.36 6.00
N PRO A 56 -12.25 13.29 6.55
CA PRO A 56 -12.18 11.96 5.96
C PRO A 56 -12.77 11.94 4.55
N LEU A 57 -12.13 11.17 3.66
CA LEU A 57 -12.64 10.95 2.31
C LEU A 57 -13.81 9.98 2.32
N THR A 58 -14.83 10.29 1.53
CA THR A 58 -15.95 9.38 1.26
C THR A 58 -15.57 8.33 0.21
N ASP A 59 -16.40 7.30 0.03
CA ASP A 59 -16.22 6.33 -1.06
C ASP A 59 -16.30 7.03 -2.43
N GLY A 60 -17.16 8.01 -2.58
CA GLY A 60 -17.25 8.84 -3.79
C GLY A 60 -15.98 9.62 -4.08
N ASP A 61 -15.37 10.22 -3.06
CA ASP A 61 -14.10 10.92 -3.18
C ASP A 61 -12.99 10.00 -3.68
N ARG A 62 -12.99 8.73 -3.26
CA ARG A 62 -11.98 7.75 -3.62
C ARG A 62 -12.17 7.10 -4.99
N ALA A 63 -13.33 7.24 -5.60
CA ALA A 63 -13.68 6.52 -6.83
C ALA A 63 -12.73 6.85 -8.00
N GLU A 64 -12.43 8.12 -8.22
CA GLU A 64 -11.50 8.56 -9.27
C GLU A 64 -10.07 8.12 -8.97
N TRP A 65 -9.63 8.27 -7.73
CA TRP A 65 -8.32 7.83 -7.28
C TRP A 65 -8.11 6.33 -7.50
N LEU A 66 -9.06 5.49 -7.09
CA LEU A 66 -8.99 4.04 -7.31
C LEU A 66 -8.95 3.69 -8.80
N ARG A 67 -9.69 4.40 -9.63
CA ARG A 67 -9.67 4.23 -11.09
C ARG A 67 -8.29 4.53 -11.67
N THR A 68 -7.68 5.61 -11.22
CA THR A 68 -6.31 5.99 -11.63
C THR A 68 -5.30 4.92 -11.23
N LEU A 69 -5.35 4.44 -9.98
CA LEU A 69 -4.46 3.37 -9.51
C LEU A 69 -4.66 2.08 -10.31
N ARG A 70 -5.91 1.71 -10.60
CA ARG A 70 -6.19 0.53 -11.41
C ARG A 70 -5.61 0.65 -12.83
N GLN A 71 -5.65 1.82 -13.43
CA GLN A 71 -5.04 2.06 -14.74
C GLN A 71 -3.51 1.86 -14.70
N ILE A 72 -2.85 2.32 -13.65
CA ILE A 72 -1.42 2.12 -13.45
C ILE A 72 -1.11 0.62 -13.33
N ILE A 73 -1.86 -0.09 -12.51
CA ILE A 73 -1.74 -1.55 -12.32
C ILE A 73 -1.90 -2.28 -13.65
N THR A 74 -2.95 -1.96 -14.40
CA THR A 74 -3.21 -2.58 -15.71
C THR A 74 -2.06 -2.36 -16.70
N ARG A 75 -1.51 -1.15 -16.75
CA ARG A 75 -0.35 -0.84 -17.60
C ARG A 75 0.89 -1.63 -17.18
N SER A 76 1.12 -1.77 -15.88
CA SER A 76 2.24 -2.56 -15.34
C SER A 76 2.12 -4.03 -15.74
N ILE A 77 0.94 -4.61 -15.57
CA ILE A 77 0.67 -5.99 -15.94
C ILE A 77 0.86 -6.21 -17.45
N ASN A 78 0.32 -5.33 -18.28
CA ASN A 78 0.43 -5.43 -19.74
C ASN A 78 1.88 -5.35 -20.25
N ARG A 79 2.74 -4.67 -19.50
CA ARG A 79 4.18 -4.55 -19.80
C ARG A 79 5.01 -5.67 -19.18
N GLY A 80 4.40 -6.55 -18.38
CA GLY A 80 5.13 -7.55 -17.60
C GLY A 80 6.07 -6.94 -16.57
N ALA A 81 5.79 -5.72 -16.10
CA ALA A 81 6.65 -5.00 -15.19
C ALA A 81 6.37 -5.37 -13.74
N PHE A 82 7.40 -5.81 -13.02
CA PHE A 82 7.29 -6.02 -11.59
C PHE A 82 7.13 -4.68 -10.87
N THR A 83 6.02 -4.52 -10.17
CA THR A 83 5.57 -3.23 -9.66
C THR A 83 5.19 -3.32 -8.18
N VAL A 84 5.56 -2.30 -7.43
CA VAL A 84 5.19 -2.10 -6.03
C VAL A 84 4.38 -0.81 -5.94
N MET A 85 3.25 -0.86 -5.26
CA MET A 85 2.41 0.31 -5.02
C MET A 85 2.12 0.44 -3.53
N ALA A 86 2.34 1.62 -2.97
CA ALA A 86 1.86 1.95 -1.62
C ALA A 86 0.46 2.56 -1.74
N CYS A 87 -0.52 1.93 -1.10
CA CYS A 87 -1.92 2.36 -1.15
C CYS A 87 -2.64 1.92 0.12
N SER A 88 -3.36 2.80 0.77
CA SER A 88 -4.08 2.46 2.00
C SER A 88 -5.02 1.25 1.85
N ALA A 89 -5.78 1.17 0.78
CA ALA A 89 -6.64 0.02 0.41
C ALA A 89 -7.47 -0.54 1.59
N LEU A 90 -8.06 0.35 2.39
CA LEU A 90 -8.62 0.02 3.71
C LEU A 90 -9.85 -0.88 3.65
N LYS A 91 -10.72 -0.72 2.67
CA LYS A 91 -11.93 -1.54 2.51
C LYS A 91 -11.73 -2.67 1.51
N ALA A 92 -12.40 -3.80 1.75
CA ALA A 92 -12.44 -4.91 0.80
C ALA A 92 -12.94 -4.47 -0.58
N ALA A 93 -13.93 -3.57 -0.64
CA ALA A 93 -14.43 -3.00 -1.89
C ALA A 93 -13.34 -2.27 -2.68
N TYR A 94 -12.45 -1.55 -2.01
CA TYR A 94 -11.32 -0.86 -2.67
C TYR A 94 -10.32 -1.86 -3.22
N ARG A 95 -9.98 -2.88 -2.43
CA ARG A 95 -9.07 -3.96 -2.86
C ARG A 95 -9.63 -4.72 -4.05
N ASN A 96 -10.92 -5.01 -4.05
CA ASN A 96 -11.58 -5.67 -5.18
C ASN A 96 -11.49 -4.84 -6.46
N ARG A 97 -11.64 -3.53 -6.37
CA ARG A 97 -11.46 -2.62 -7.52
C ARG A 97 -10.04 -2.59 -8.04
N LEU A 98 -9.05 -2.70 -7.16
CA LEU A 98 -7.64 -2.71 -7.56
C LEU A 98 -7.22 -4.06 -8.16
N GLN A 99 -7.74 -5.16 -7.64
CA GLN A 99 -7.35 -6.51 -8.03
C GLN A 99 -8.18 -7.09 -9.17
N GLU A 100 -9.48 -6.85 -9.18
CA GLU A 100 -10.44 -7.40 -10.18
C GLU A 100 -10.27 -8.93 -10.39
N GLY A 101 -9.97 -9.68 -9.33
CA GLY A 101 -9.76 -11.12 -9.39
C GLY A 101 -8.45 -11.56 -10.06
N ASP A 102 -7.54 -10.65 -10.37
CA ASP A 102 -6.26 -10.97 -11.01
C ASP A 102 -5.26 -11.53 -9.97
N ALA A 103 -4.92 -12.81 -10.10
CA ALA A 103 -4.01 -13.50 -9.19
C ALA A 103 -2.56 -12.97 -9.23
N ARG A 104 -2.22 -12.16 -10.23
CA ARG A 104 -0.89 -11.52 -10.34
C ARG A 104 -0.74 -10.31 -9.43
N ILE A 105 -1.83 -9.88 -8.77
CA ILE A 105 -1.86 -8.78 -7.82
C ILE A 105 -1.97 -9.37 -6.42
N GLN A 106 -1.04 -9.00 -5.54
CA GLN A 106 -1.02 -9.46 -4.17
C GLN A 106 -0.92 -8.30 -3.19
N PHE A 107 -1.65 -8.39 -2.09
CA PHE A 107 -1.60 -7.39 -1.02
C PHE A 107 -0.61 -7.79 0.06
N VAL A 108 0.11 -6.78 0.56
CA VAL A 108 1.00 -6.87 1.71
C VAL A 108 0.46 -5.92 2.77
N HIS A 109 -0.04 -6.45 3.87
CA HIS A 109 -0.65 -5.67 4.94
C HIS A 109 0.38 -5.38 6.04
N LEU A 110 0.65 -4.10 6.27
CA LEU A 110 1.46 -3.64 7.39
C LEU A 110 0.54 -3.19 8.51
N THR A 111 0.66 -3.82 9.67
CA THR A 111 -0.20 -3.56 10.83
C THR A 111 0.61 -3.49 12.11
N GLY A 112 0.08 -2.84 13.12
CA GLY A 112 0.75 -2.71 14.42
C GLY A 112 -0.04 -1.87 15.41
N PRO A 113 0.53 -1.56 16.58
CA PRO A 113 -0.15 -0.78 17.60
C PRO A 113 -0.47 0.64 17.14
N ARG A 114 -1.66 1.13 17.49
CA ARG A 114 -2.08 2.50 17.22
C ARG A 114 -1.06 3.54 17.71
N ALA A 115 -0.52 3.35 18.92
CA ALA A 115 0.42 4.29 19.52
C ALA A 115 1.67 4.50 18.65
N LEU A 116 2.18 3.44 18.03
CA LEU A 116 3.33 3.53 17.12
C LEU A 116 3.01 4.35 15.87
N MET A 117 1.85 4.15 15.28
CA MET A 117 1.39 4.89 14.11
C MET A 117 1.18 6.37 14.44
N GLU A 118 0.58 6.65 15.58
CA GLU A 118 0.36 8.01 16.09
C GLU A 118 1.68 8.75 16.28
N ASP A 119 2.67 8.12 16.94
CA ASP A 119 3.99 8.69 17.15
C ASP A 119 4.70 8.99 15.82
N ARG A 120 4.62 8.07 14.87
CA ARG A 120 5.20 8.27 13.54
C ARG A 120 4.56 9.42 12.78
N LEU A 121 3.24 9.57 12.87
CA LEU A 121 2.51 10.66 12.22
C LEU A 121 2.85 12.01 12.84
N LYS A 122 2.98 12.09 14.16
CA LYS A 122 3.41 13.31 14.88
C LYS A 122 4.83 13.73 14.51
N ALA A 123 5.72 12.77 14.22
CA ALA A 123 7.10 13.04 13.84
C ALA A 123 7.24 13.49 12.37
N ARG A 124 6.24 13.27 11.51
CA ARG A 124 6.30 13.66 10.10
C ARG A 124 6.16 15.17 9.93
N LYS A 125 7.05 15.73 9.12
CA LYS A 125 6.98 17.13 8.68
C LYS A 125 6.48 17.15 7.22
N ASN A 126 5.70 18.18 6.86
CA ASN A 126 5.22 18.41 5.48
C ASN A 126 4.33 17.30 4.90
N HIS A 127 3.68 16.51 5.74
CA HIS A 127 2.70 15.52 5.29
C HIS A 127 1.30 16.16 5.23
N PHE A 128 0.56 15.91 4.12
CA PHE A 128 -0.77 16.50 3.94
C PHE A 128 -1.86 15.87 4.80
N MET A 129 -1.57 14.72 5.44
CA MET A 129 -2.55 13.99 6.25
C MET A 129 -2.27 14.20 7.75
N PRO A 130 -3.14 14.95 8.47
CA PRO A 130 -2.94 15.17 9.90
C PRO A 130 -3.19 13.89 10.71
N PRO A 131 -2.57 13.77 11.92
CA PRO A 131 -2.75 12.61 12.79
C PRO A 131 -4.21 12.33 13.18
N THR A 132 -5.08 13.34 13.15
CA THR A 132 -6.50 13.21 13.47
C THR A 132 -7.25 12.28 12.53
N LEU A 133 -6.75 12.04 11.32
CA LEU A 133 -7.34 11.08 10.38
C LEU A 133 -7.04 9.61 10.74
N LEU A 134 -6.12 9.34 11.65
CA LEU A 134 -5.77 7.97 12.01
C LEU A 134 -6.96 7.20 12.57
N ASP A 135 -7.76 7.81 13.44
CA ASP A 135 -8.96 7.17 14.01
C ASP A 135 -9.97 6.80 12.93
N SER A 136 -10.19 7.71 11.99
CA SER A 136 -11.07 7.46 10.85
C SER A 136 -10.56 6.29 10.00
N GLN A 137 -9.26 6.21 9.75
CA GLN A 137 -8.67 5.13 8.97
C GLN A 137 -8.74 3.79 9.70
N LEU A 138 -8.47 3.75 11.00
CA LEU A 138 -8.61 2.53 11.80
C LEU A 138 -10.05 2.04 11.84
N ALA A 139 -11.02 2.95 11.93
CA ALA A 139 -12.45 2.59 11.87
C ALA A 139 -12.88 2.11 10.48
N THR A 140 -12.25 2.58 9.44
CA THR A 140 -12.55 2.21 8.04
C THR A 140 -11.88 0.89 7.64
N LEU A 141 -10.75 0.55 8.24
CA LEU A 141 -9.98 -0.64 7.90
C LEU A 141 -10.79 -1.92 8.08
N GLU A 142 -10.96 -2.65 7.00
CA GLU A 142 -11.43 -4.02 6.99
C GLU A 142 -10.20 -4.93 6.80
N PRO A 143 -9.76 -5.68 7.84
CA PRO A 143 -8.57 -6.51 7.74
C PRO A 143 -8.67 -7.51 6.58
N PRO A 144 -7.64 -7.60 5.71
CA PRO A 144 -7.69 -8.52 4.58
C PRO A 144 -7.50 -9.98 5.05
N ALA A 145 -8.29 -10.90 4.44
CA ALA A 145 -8.17 -12.33 4.71
C ALA A 145 -6.97 -12.98 3.98
N ASN A 146 -6.65 -12.49 2.80
CA ASN A 146 -5.70 -13.11 1.86
C ASN A 146 -4.48 -12.22 1.57
N ALA A 147 -3.97 -11.51 2.56
CA ALA A 147 -2.77 -10.70 2.41
C ALA A 147 -1.60 -11.32 3.18
N LEU A 148 -0.38 -11.05 2.70
CA LEU A 148 0.82 -11.29 3.50
C LEU A 148 0.89 -10.18 4.56
N THR A 149 0.82 -10.56 5.83
CA THR A 149 0.71 -9.60 6.94
C THR A 149 2.01 -9.55 7.74
N PHE A 150 2.51 -8.35 7.97
CA PHE A 150 3.73 -8.10 8.74
C PHE A 150 3.47 -7.04 9.81
N SER A 151 4.12 -7.22 10.97
CA SER A 151 4.12 -6.20 12.02
C SER A 151 5.01 -5.02 11.63
N CYS A 152 4.45 -3.81 11.66
CA CYS A 152 5.20 -2.59 11.43
C CYS A 152 6.08 -2.15 12.62
N GLU A 153 6.08 -2.91 13.70
CA GLU A 153 7.04 -2.76 14.81
C GLU A 153 8.43 -3.23 14.41
N LYS A 154 8.50 -4.16 13.44
CA LYS A 154 9.77 -4.65 12.92
C LYS A 154 10.46 -3.58 12.08
N ASN A 155 11.78 -3.68 12.04
CA ASN A 155 12.61 -2.87 11.17
C ASN A 155 12.24 -3.12 9.68
N PRO A 156 12.20 -2.10 8.82
CA PRO A 156 11.90 -2.25 7.40
C PRO A 156 12.76 -3.30 6.68
N GLU A 157 14.06 -3.39 7.00
CA GLU A 157 14.96 -4.40 6.44
C GLU A 157 14.51 -5.84 6.77
N GLU A 158 14.08 -6.08 8.00
CA GLU A 158 13.57 -7.38 8.44
C GLU A 158 12.27 -7.75 7.71
N ILE A 159 11.37 -6.79 7.56
CA ILE A 159 10.11 -6.99 6.83
C ILE A 159 10.40 -7.33 5.37
N VAL A 160 11.25 -6.56 4.72
CA VAL A 160 11.62 -6.78 3.31
C VAL A 160 12.29 -8.14 3.11
N LYS A 161 13.21 -8.53 4.00
CA LYS A 161 13.86 -9.84 3.96
C LYS A 161 12.83 -10.97 4.06
N ALA A 162 11.93 -10.89 5.04
CA ALA A 162 10.89 -11.89 5.24
C ALA A 162 9.94 -11.96 4.03
N LEU A 163 9.60 -10.82 3.43
CA LEU A 163 8.74 -10.76 2.26
C LEU A 163 9.41 -11.36 1.01
N ILE A 164 10.68 -11.07 0.78
CA ILE A 164 11.47 -11.68 -0.31
C ILE A 164 11.48 -13.20 -0.18
N GLN A 165 11.68 -13.71 1.03
CA GLN A 165 11.65 -15.16 1.31
C GLN A 165 10.26 -15.74 1.07
N ALA A 166 9.21 -15.10 1.57
CA ALA A 166 7.83 -15.55 1.41
C ALA A 166 7.38 -15.61 -0.06
N LEU A 167 7.92 -14.73 -0.91
CA LEU A 167 7.64 -14.69 -2.34
C LEU A 167 8.56 -15.58 -3.19
N GLY A 168 9.55 -16.23 -2.56
CA GLY A 168 10.52 -17.06 -3.28
C GLY A 168 11.42 -16.27 -4.22
N LEU A 169 11.70 -15.01 -3.93
CA LEU A 169 12.53 -14.10 -4.74
C LEU A 169 13.99 -14.07 -4.28
N GLY A 170 14.33 -14.77 -3.22
CA GLY A 170 15.72 -14.92 -2.74
C GLY A 170 16.47 -16.01 -3.50
N ASP A 171 17.78 -15.83 -3.62
CA ASP A 171 18.69 -16.85 -4.17
C ASP A 171 18.69 -18.13 -3.34
#